data_7da0d50d127fa51c26328f90b5df08c7
#
_entry.id   7da0d50d127fa51c26328f90b5df08c7
#
_cell.length_a   1.000
_cell.length_b   1.000
_cell.length_c   1.000
_cell.angle_alpha   90.00
_cell.angle_beta   90.00
_cell.angle_gamma   90.00
#
_symmetry.space_group_name_H-M   'P 1'
#
loop_
_entity.id
_entity.type
_entity.pdbx_description
1 polymer ?
#
loop_
_entity_poly.entity_id
_entity_poly.type
_entity_poly.pdbx_seq_one_letter_code
_entity_poly.pdbx_strand_id
1 'polypeptide(L)'
;MGLNNFTVADLAQSLRTFPLFKSVTPHAVLGTIDFFSDIPADGLEDLSREAKIGEFPAGTIVCRHGKYDESFHLILDGTASAVIPTETDPRFELYRLGAGDFFGEEQIFSQEPRENSIIALSDLVTLMLSRTALKSLISASEKIHSIMDRRYIERSLRGDLRSIPLFAGLKDELFEDLLDRSQLISMESGSVVFRE
;
A
#
# COMPACT_ATOMS: atom_id res chain seq x y z
N MET A 1 -12.81 7.58 17.93
CA MET A 1 -12.16 8.90 17.94
C MET A 1 -11.97 9.28 16.49
N GLY A 2 -12.35 10.50 16.13
CA GLY A 2 -12.60 10.86 14.75
C GLY A 2 -11.35 10.85 13.90
N LEU A 3 -11.47 10.28 12.72
CA LEU A 3 -10.64 10.63 11.58
C LEU A 3 -10.79 12.16 11.42
N ASN A 4 -9.75 12.91 11.73
CA ASN A 4 -9.70 14.31 11.30
C ASN A 4 -9.77 14.26 9.77
N ASN A 5 -10.79 14.84 9.18
CA ASN A 5 -10.96 14.96 7.74
C ASN A 5 -9.92 15.94 7.15
N PHE A 6 -8.65 15.67 7.42
CA PHE A 6 -7.53 16.43 6.89
C PHE A 6 -7.40 16.07 5.40
N THR A 7 -7.42 17.05 4.55
CA THR A 7 -7.28 16.88 3.10
C THR A 7 -5.87 17.20 2.63
N VAL A 8 -5.51 16.85 1.40
CA VAL A 8 -4.25 17.33 0.79
C VAL A 8 -4.20 18.87 0.76
N ALA A 9 -5.37 19.53 0.63
CA ALA A 9 -5.46 20.98 0.75
C ALA A 9 -5.05 21.47 2.15
N ASP A 10 -5.42 20.74 3.20
CA ASP A 10 -5.03 21.08 4.58
C ASP A 10 -3.54 20.84 4.81
N LEU A 11 -2.96 19.77 4.22
CA LEU A 11 -1.51 19.56 4.23
C LEU A 11 -0.79 20.72 3.54
N ALA A 12 -1.21 21.09 2.33
CA ALA A 12 -0.65 22.23 1.63
C ALA A 12 -0.81 23.53 2.43
N GLN A 13 -1.95 23.72 3.11
CA GLN A 13 -2.17 24.86 3.98
C GLN A 13 -1.23 24.86 5.19
N SER A 14 -1.01 23.70 5.80
CA SER A 14 -0.05 23.55 6.92
C SER A 14 1.38 23.84 6.48
N LEU A 15 1.79 23.35 5.31
CA LEU A 15 3.11 23.63 4.75
C LEU A 15 3.31 25.11 4.43
N ARG A 16 2.26 25.86 4.09
CA ARG A 16 2.33 27.32 3.84
C ARG A 16 2.71 28.14 5.08
N THR A 17 2.66 27.59 6.28
CA THR A 17 3.18 28.24 7.48
C THR A 17 4.69 28.41 7.45
N PHE A 18 5.38 27.60 6.65
CA PHE A 18 6.82 27.72 6.42
C PHE A 18 7.11 28.66 5.23
N PRO A 19 8.06 29.60 5.34
CA PRO A 19 8.33 30.61 4.31
C PRO A 19 8.62 30.04 2.92
N LEU A 20 9.22 28.84 2.83
CA LEU A 20 9.57 28.15 1.58
C LEU A 20 8.34 27.58 0.83
N PHE A 21 7.21 27.39 1.51
CA PHE A 21 6.04 26.73 0.95
C PHE A 21 4.79 27.61 0.86
N LYS A 22 4.93 28.93 1.04
CA LYS A 22 3.80 29.88 1.04
C LYS A 22 2.92 29.83 -0.21
N SER A 23 3.47 29.41 -1.34
CA SER A 23 2.77 29.33 -2.64
C SER A 23 2.48 27.90 -3.11
N VAL A 24 2.64 26.90 -2.24
CA VAL A 24 2.43 25.49 -2.62
C VAL A 24 0.94 25.20 -2.74
N THR A 25 0.54 24.63 -3.86
CA THR A 25 -0.82 24.17 -4.13
C THR A 25 -0.93 22.67 -3.83
N PRO A 26 -2.13 22.12 -3.53
CA PRO A 26 -2.29 20.71 -3.23
C PRO A 26 -1.69 19.78 -4.29
N HIS A 27 -1.93 20.04 -5.57
CA HIS A 27 -1.38 19.25 -6.66
C HIS A 27 0.16 19.34 -6.76
N ALA A 28 0.75 20.47 -6.41
CA ALA A 28 2.21 20.60 -6.37
C ALA A 28 2.83 19.77 -5.24
N VAL A 29 2.15 19.63 -4.09
CA VAL A 29 2.57 18.73 -3.01
C VAL A 29 2.55 17.27 -3.49
N LEU A 30 1.47 16.85 -4.14
CA LEU A 30 1.38 15.49 -4.70
C LEU A 30 2.48 15.22 -5.72
N GLY A 31 2.80 16.19 -6.59
CA GLY A 31 3.86 16.06 -7.58
C GLY A 31 5.27 15.90 -7.01
N THR A 32 5.50 16.20 -5.72
CA THR A 32 6.78 15.93 -5.05
C THR A 32 6.92 14.49 -4.57
N ILE A 33 5.83 13.73 -4.55
CA ILE A 33 5.83 12.32 -4.15
C ILE A 33 6.20 11.49 -5.38
N ASP A 34 7.28 10.71 -5.30
CA ASP A 34 7.80 9.92 -6.44
C ASP A 34 6.74 8.99 -7.05
N PHE A 35 5.85 8.46 -6.23
CA PHE A 35 4.72 7.63 -6.67
C PHE A 35 3.84 8.30 -7.73
N PHE A 36 3.72 9.63 -7.71
CA PHE A 36 2.88 10.42 -8.63
C PHE A 36 3.69 11.22 -9.65
N SER A 37 4.98 10.99 -9.78
CA SER A 37 5.89 11.86 -10.55
C SER A 37 5.61 11.90 -12.06
N ASP A 38 4.90 10.93 -12.61
CA ASP A 38 4.50 10.87 -14.03
C ASP A 38 3.03 11.28 -14.26
N ILE A 39 2.32 11.68 -13.22
CA ILE A 39 0.94 12.15 -13.35
C ILE A 39 0.93 13.61 -13.81
N PRO A 40 0.20 13.94 -14.90
CA PRO A 40 0.02 15.31 -15.34
C PRO A 40 -0.63 16.21 -14.28
N ALA A 41 -0.38 17.52 -14.37
CA ALA A 41 -0.84 18.49 -13.37
C ALA A 41 -2.36 18.52 -13.17
N ASP A 42 -3.14 18.33 -14.25
CA ASP A 42 -4.60 18.23 -14.20
C ASP A 42 -5.06 16.97 -13.46
N GLY A 43 -4.42 15.82 -13.69
CA GLY A 43 -4.67 14.59 -12.95
C GLY A 43 -4.32 14.72 -11.45
N LEU A 44 -3.24 15.42 -11.12
CA LEU A 44 -2.89 15.73 -9.72
C LEU A 44 -3.88 16.70 -9.07
N GLU A 45 -4.44 17.64 -9.83
CA GLU A 45 -5.48 18.54 -9.34
C GLU A 45 -6.77 17.77 -9.00
N ASP A 46 -7.22 16.88 -9.85
CA ASP A 46 -8.37 16.02 -9.60
C ASP A 46 -8.14 15.12 -8.39
N LEU A 47 -6.97 14.48 -8.32
CA LEU A 47 -6.58 13.66 -7.18
C LEU A 47 -6.61 14.45 -5.86
N SER A 48 -6.12 15.70 -5.87
CA SER A 48 -6.07 16.54 -4.68
C SER A 48 -7.43 16.89 -4.08
N ARG A 49 -8.50 16.79 -4.87
CA ARG A 49 -9.89 17.02 -4.42
C ARG A 49 -10.47 15.81 -3.68
N GLU A 50 -10.02 14.60 -4.02
CA GLU A 50 -10.53 13.35 -3.46
C GLU A 50 -9.64 12.77 -2.36
N ALA A 51 -8.35 13.06 -2.40
CA ALA A 51 -7.38 12.56 -1.44
C ALA A 51 -7.59 13.15 -0.04
N LYS A 52 -7.38 12.31 0.99
CA LYS A 52 -7.46 12.71 2.40
C LYS A 52 -6.18 12.34 3.12
N ILE A 53 -5.85 13.06 4.18
CA ILE A 53 -4.77 12.69 5.09
C ILE A 53 -5.36 11.89 6.25
N GLY A 54 -4.81 10.69 6.48
CA GLY A 54 -5.08 9.88 7.65
C GLY A 54 -3.94 10.01 8.64
N GLU A 55 -4.27 10.27 9.91
CA GLU A 55 -3.33 10.30 11.02
C GLU A 55 -3.70 9.21 12.02
N PHE A 56 -2.75 8.34 12.33
CA PHE A 56 -2.97 7.17 13.18
C PHE A 56 -1.87 7.11 14.25
N PRO A 57 -2.22 7.28 15.54
CA PRO A 57 -1.26 7.10 16.62
C PRO A 57 -0.66 5.69 16.64
N ALA A 58 0.56 5.57 17.15
CA ALA A 58 1.23 4.30 17.37
C ALA A 58 0.30 3.28 18.09
N GLY A 59 0.30 2.03 17.64
CA GLY A 59 -0.55 0.96 18.14
C GLY A 59 -1.95 0.90 17.52
N THR A 60 -2.34 1.88 16.67
CA THR A 60 -3.65 1.86 15.99
C THR A 60 -3.70 0.75 14.95
N ILE A 61 -4.81 -0.01 14.94
CA ILE A 61 -5.13 -0.91 13.83
C ILE A 61 -5.80 -0.08 12.74
N VAL A 62 -5.06 0.20 11.67
CA VAL A 62 -5.53 1.02 10.53
C VAL A 62 -6.49 0.22 9.65
N CYS A 63 -6.10 -0.99 9.29
CA CYS A 63 -6.93 -1.95 8.56
C CYS A 63 -7.02 -3.25 9.36
N ARG A 64 -8.13 -3.98 9.24
CA ARG A 64 -8.36 -5.20 10.01
C ARG A 64 -8.61 -6.39 9.08
N HIS A 65 -7.87 -7.48 9.30
CA HIS A 65 -8.07 -8.78 8.64
C HIS A 65 -9.55 -9.19 8.65
N GLY A 66 -10.03 -9.74 7.54
CA GLY A 66 -11.40 -10.21 7.36
C GLY A 66 -12.45 -9.10 7.24
N LYS A 67 -12.05 -7.82 7.20
CA LYS A 67 -12.98 -6.70 6.99
C LYS A 67 -12.88 -6.19 5.55
N TYR A 68 -14.02 -5.70 5.04
CA TYR A 68 -14.08 -4.96 3.80
C TYR A 68 -13.75 -3.50 4.07
N ASP A 69 -12.75 -2.99 3.36
CA ASP A 69 -12.33 -1.59 3.41
C ASP A 69 -11.70 -1.24 2.06
N GLU A 70 -12.29 -0.36 1.32
CA GLU A 70 -11.87 0.02 -0.04
C GLU A 70 -10.87 1.17 -0.07
N SER A 71 -10.30 1.55 1.07
CA SER A 71 -9.30 2.61 1.12
C SER A 71 -7.91 2.09 0.76
N PHE A 72 -7.24 2.83 -0.09
CA PHE A 72 -5.83 2.73 -0.36
C PHE A 72 -5.08 3.76 0.48
N HIS A 73 -3.93 3.39 1.00
CA HIS A 73 -3.09 4.24 1.84
C HIS A 73 -1.65 4.26 1.32
N LEU A 74 -1.15 5.42 0.95
CA LEU A 74 0.27 5.67 0.71
C LEU A 74 0.86 6.29 1.98
N ILE A 75 1.89 5.68 2.56
CA ILE A 75 2.54 6.16 3.78
C ILE A 75 3.39 7.39 3.45
N LEU A 76 3.10 8.50 4.08
CA LEU A 76 3.86 9.75 3.96
C LEU A 76 4.92 9.85 5.06
N ASP A 77 4.61 9.38 6.27
CA ASP A 77 5.50 9.38 7.42
C ASP A 77 5.14 8.26 8.39
N GLY A 78 6.11 7.80 9.18
CA GLY A 78 5.93 6.73 10.14
C GLY A 78 6.17 5.34 9.56
N THR A 79 5.85 4.32 10.39
CA THR A 79 6.04 2.90 10.07
C THR A 79 4.83 2.08 10.50
N ALA A 80 4.54 1.01 9.78
CA ALA A 80 3.45 0.09 10.07
C ALA A 80 3.91 -1.37 9.88
N SER A 81 3.16 -2.30 10.44
CA SER A 81 3.35 -3.74 10.26
C SER A 81 2.08 -4.36 9.69
N ALA A 82 2.25 -5.21 8.68
CA ALA A 82 1.21 -6.10 8.20
C ALA A 82 1.26 -7.41 9.00
N VAL A 83 0.15 -7.78 9.62
CA VAL A 83 0.08 -8.95 10.48
C VAL A 83 -1.12 -9.83 10.13
N ILE A 84 -0.97 -11.14 10.28
CA ILE A 84 -2.07 -12.11 10.19
C ILE A 84 -2.19 -12.91 11.49
N PRO A 85 -3.40 -13.37 11.85
CA PRO A 85 -3.54 -14.34 12.92
C PRO A 85 -3.11 -15.72 12.44
N THR A 86 -2.24 -16.38 13.20
CA THR A 86 -1.90 -17.81 13.01
C THR A 86 -2.37 -18.62 14.21
N GLU A 87 -2.25 -19.95 14.16
CA GLU A 87 -2.61 -20.82 15.28
C GLU A 87 -1.75 -20.56 16.53
N THR A 88 -0.51 -20.13 16.33
CA THR A 88 0.49 -19.94 17.42
C THR A 88 0.72 -18.48 17.77
N ASP A 89 0.45 -17.55 16.84
CA ASP A 89 0.66 -16.11 17.04
C ASP A 89 -0.49 -15.31 16.43
N PRO A 90 -1.32 -14.63 17.25
CA PRO A 90 -2.41 -13.80 16.76
C PRO A 90 -1.97 -12.53 16.01
N ARG A 91 -0.67 -12.23 16.01
CA ARG A 91 -0.05 -11.05 15.35
C ARG A 91 1.23 -11.41 14.61
N PHE A 92 1.23 -12.53 13.92
CA PHE A 92 2.38 -12.91 13.10
C PHE A 92 2.68 -11.83 12.06
N GLU A 93 3.87 -11.22 12.15
CA GLU A 93 4.30 -10.16 11.24
C GLU A 93 4.68 -10.76 9.88
N LEU A 94 4.02 -10.29 8.82
CA LEU A 94 4.34 -10.67 7.44
C LEU A 94 5.46 -9.80 6.87
N TYR A 95 5.29 -8.47 7.00
CA TYR A 95 6.25 -7.47 6.52
C TYR A 95 6.03 -6.12 7.20
N ARG A 96 7.03 -5.26 7.09
CA ARG A 96 6.99 -3.88 7.55
C ARG A 96 6.84 -2.91 6.40
N LEU A 97 6.25 -1.77 6.71
CA LEU A 97 5.96 -0.69 5.80
C LEU A 97 6.53 0.61 6.38
N GLY A 98 7.11 1.45 5.52
CA GLY A 98 7.63 2.76 5.87
C GLY A 98 7.19 3.84 4.90
N ALA A 99 7.72 5.04 5.04
CA ALA A 99 7.42 6.15 4.15
C ALA A 99 7.74 5.78 2.68
N GLY A 100 6.78 6.07 1.77
CA GLY A 100 6.82 5.67 0.36
C GLY A 100 6.22 4.30 0.06
N ASP A 101 6.01 3.45 1.06
CA ASP A 101 5.24 2.22 0.90
C ASP A 101 3.74 2.50 0.95
N PHE A 102 2.94 1.52 0.50
CA PHE A 102 1.48 1.62 0.47
C PHE A 102 0.83 0.31 0.89
N PHE A 103 -0.45 0.37 1.21
CA PHE A 103 -1.29 -0.80 1.50
C PHE A 103 -2.74 -0.56 1.09
N GLY A 104 -3.48 -1.64 0.94
CA GLY A 104 -4.88 -1.59 0.56
C GLY A 104 -5.15 -1.74 -0.93
N GLU A 105 -4.12 -2.03 -1.70
CA GLU A 105 -4.22 -2.28 -3.13
C GLU A 105 -4.91 -3.60 -3.46
N GLU A 106 -4.73 -4.62 -2.63
CA GLU A 106 -5.24 -5.98 -2.87
C GLU A 106 -6.73 -6.01 -3.21
N GLN A 107 -7.54 -5.24 -2.50
CA GLN A 107 -8.98 -5.17 -2.69
C GLN A 107 -9.43 -4.44 -3.96
N ILE A 108 -8.52 -3.71 -4.59
CA ILE A 108 -8.80 -3.09 -5.88
C ILE A 108 -8.87 -4.16 -6.95
N PHE A 109 -8.04 -5.19 -6.81
CA PHE A 109 -7.95 -6.29 -7.75
C PHE A 109 -8.90 -7.45 -7.39
N SER A 110 -8.93 -7.89 -6.13
CA SER A 110 -9.61 -9.13 -5.73
C SER A 110 -11.07 -8.97 -5.29
N GLN A 111 -11.50 -7.81 -4.80
CA GLN A 111 -12.79 -7.61 -4.11
C GLN A 111 -13.01 -8.51 -2.87
N GLU A 112 -11.95 -9.14 -2.38
CA GLU A 112 -11.97 -10.00 -1.22
C GLU A 112 -11.78 -9.19 0.09
N PRO A 113 -12.17 -9.73 1.26
CA PRO A 113 -11.84 -9.09 2.54
C PRO A 113 -10.32 -8.91 2.71
N ARG A 114 -9.91 -7.99 3.59
CA ARG A 114 -8.49 -7.77 3.93
C ARG A 114 -7.82 -9.08 4.35
N GLU A 115 -6.75 -9.48 3.69
CA GLU A 115 -5.97 -10.68 4.00
C GLU A 115 -5.12 -10.51 5.25
N ASN A 116 -4.79 -9.26 5.60
CA ASN A 116 -3.96 -8.92 6.75
C ASN A 116 -4.54 -7.72 7.54
N SER A 117 -4.04 -7.52 8.75
CA SER A 117 -4.25 -6.29 9.51
C SER A 117 -3.03 -5.40 9.38
N ILE A 118 -3.24 -4.08 9.27
CA ILE A 118 -2.16 -3.08 9.30
C ILE A 118 -2.18 -2.38 10.65
N ILE A 119 -1.07 -2.43 11.36
CA ILE A 119 -0.88 -1.81 12.69
C ILE A 119 0.19 -0.74 12.58
N ALA A 120 -0.11 0.49 13.00
CA ALA A 120 0.85 1.56 13.10
C ALA A 120 1.89 1.23 14.19
N LEU A 121 3.17 1.16 13.85
CA LEU A 121 4.27 0.93 14.80
C LEU A 121 4.78 2.23 15.44
N SER A 122 4.68 3.34 14.70
CA SER A 122 4.88 4.71 15.18
C SER A 122 3.65 5.54 14.86
N ASP A 123 3.63 6.82 15.20
CA ASP A 123 2.64 7.74 14.64
C ASP A 123 2.77 7.69 13.11
N LEU A 124 1.65 7.45 12.45
CA LEU A 124 1.59 7.15 11.02
C LEU A 124 0.74 8.20 10.30
N VAL A 125 1.29 8.75 9.24
CA VAL A 125 0.59 9.69 8.34
C VAL A 125 0.47 9.06 6.96
N THR A 126 -0.74 8.99 6.43
CA THR A 126 -1.00 8.40 5.11
C THR A 126 -1.80 9.34 4.21
N LEU A 127 -1.54 9.28 2.91
CA LEU A 127 -2.45 9.77 1.90
C LEU A 127 -3.45 8.66 1.58
N MET A 128 -4.73 8.96 1.79
CA MET A 128 -5.82 8.02 1.57
C MET A 128 -6.51 8.30 0.24
N LEU A 129 -6.71 7.28 -0.57
CA LEU A 129 -7.45 7.35 -1.82
C LEU A 129 -8.62 6.37 -1.81
N SER A 130 -9.70 6.76 -2.46
CA SER A 130 -10.80 5.84 -2.75
C SER A 130 -10.37 4.83 -3.82
N ARG A 131 -11.07 3.69 -3.87
CA ARG A 131 -10.89 2.67 -4.92
C ARG A 131 -11.03 3.29 -6.32
N THR A 132 -11.99 4.18 -6.51
CA THR A 132 -12.24 4.84 -7.81
C THR A 132 -11.08 5.74 -8.20
N ALA A 133 -10.58 6.58 -7.28
CA ALA A 133 -9.44 7.46 -7.52
C ALA A 133 -8.18 6.65 -7.89
N LEU A 134 -7.90 5.56 -7.15
CA LEU A 134 -6.75 4.73 -7.45
C LEU A 134 -6.87 3.98 -8.80
N LYS A 135 -8.05 3.47 -9.15
CA LYS A 135 -8.26 2.88 -10.48
C LYS A 135 -8.03 3.87 -11.61
N SER A 136 -8.47 5.11 -11.46
CA SER A 136 -8.19 6.17 -12.43
C SER A 136 -6.69 6.44 -12.57
N LEU A 137 -5.95 6.48 -11.46
CA LEU A 137 -4.50 6.64 -11.47
C LEU A 137 -3.77 5.48 -12.16
N ILE A 138 -4.13 4.23 -11.83
CA ILE A 138 -3.56 3.03 -12.45
C ILE A 138 -3.78 3.07 -13.98
N SER A 139 -4.97 3.50 -14.41
CA SER A 139 -5.30 3.61 -15.84
C SER A 139 -4.55 4.75 -16.55
N ALA A 140 -4.15 5.79 -15.81
CA ALA A 140 -3.48 6.98 -16.34
C ALA A 140 -1.94 6.88 -16.33
N SER A 141 -1.34 5.95 -15.56
CA SER A 141 0.09 5.84 -15.35
C SER A 141 0.57 4.40 -15.43
N GLU A 142 1.40 4.10 -16.45
CA GLU A 142 2.09 2.80 -16.55
C GLU A 142 3.06 2.57 -15.39
N LYS A 143 3.66 3.64 -14.86
CA LYS A 143 4.55 3.55 -13.69
C LYS A 143 3.78 3.06 -12.47
N ILE A 144 2.65 3.70 -12.16
CA ILE A 144 1.80 3.30 -11.01
C ILE A 144 1.29 1.87 -11.22
N HIS A 145 0.81 1.54 -12.42
CA HIS A 145 0.35 0.18 -12.76
C HIS A 145 1.46 -0.84 -12.47
N SER A 146 2.68 -0.63 -12.98
CA SER A 146 3.81 -1.54 -12.79
C SER A 146 4.23 -1.68 -11.31
N ILE A 147 4.22 -0.58 -10.55
CA ILE A 147 4.52 -0.60 -9.11
C ILE A 147 3.46 -1.42 -8.36
N MET A 148 2.18 -1.20 -8.68
CA MET A 148 1.07 -1.90 -8.04
C MET A 148 1.11 -3.41 -8.33
N ASP A 149 1.27 -3.78 -9.60
CA ASP A 149 1.37 -5.19 -10.01
C ASP A 149 2.53 -5.90 -9.30
N ARG A 150 3.72 -5.28 -9.32
CA ARG A 150 4.90 -5.86 -8.66
C ARG A 150 4.64 -6.08 -7.17
N ARG A 151 4.12 -5.08 -6.47
CA ARG A 151 3.87 -5.18 -5.02
C ARG A 151 2.76 -6.18 -4.69
N TYR A 152 1.70 -6.22 -5.50
CA TYR A 152 0.65 -7.21 -5.34
C TYR A 152 1.21 -8.63 -5.45
N ILE A 153 1.99 -8.90 -6.49
CA ILE A 153 2.64 -10.20 -6.72
C ILE A 153 3.57 -10.56 -5.55
N GLU A 154 4.47 -9.65 -5.15
CA GLU A 154 5.42 -9.87 -4.05
C GLU A 154 4.70 -10.23 -2.74
N ARG A 155 3.59 -9.53 -2.42
CA ARG A 155 2.84 -9.73 -1.17
C ARG A 155 1.99 -10.98 -1.18
N SER A 156 1.27 -11.26 -2.28
CA SER A 156 0.50 -12.48 -2.45
C SER A 156 1.40 -13.72 -2.41
N LEU A 157 2.53 -13.71 -3.12
CA LEU A 157 3.51 -14.79 -3.06
C LEU A 157 4.02 -15.02 -1.64
N ARG A 158 4.29 -13.96 -0.88
CA ARG A 158 4.78 -14.07 0.50
C ARG A 158 3.76 -14.76 1.40
N GLY A 159 2.48 -14.40 1.30
CA GLY A 159 1.39 -15.03 2.04
C GLY A 159 1.18 -16.49 1.63
N ASP A 160 1.07 -16.73 0.33
CA ASP A 160 0.80 -18.05 -0.24
C ASP A 160 1.94 -19.05 0.05
N LEU A 161 3.20 -18.63 -0.17
CA LEU A 161 4.36 -19.50 0.09
C LEU A 161 4.48 -19.84 1.58
N ARG A 162 4.22 -18.90 2.51
CA ARG A 162 4.23 -19.18 3.95
C ARG A 162 3.10 -20.16 4.36
N SER A 163 2.01 -20.23 3.61
CA SER A 163 0.93 -21.19 3.86
C SER A 163 1.29 -22.61 3.45
N ILE A 164 2.28 -22.78 2.57
CA ILE A 164 2.73 -24.10 2.10
C ILE A 164 3.63 -24.75 3.15
N PRO A 165 3.34 -25.96 3.65
CA PRO A 165 4.11 -26.61 4.72
C PRO A 165 5.62 -26.71 4.44
N LEU A 166 6.02 -26.86 3.17
CA LEU A 166 7.41 -26.91 2.74
C LEU A 166 8.18 -25.63 3.07
N PHE A 167 7.54 -24.48 3.01
CA PHE A 167 8.16 -23.16 3.19
C PHE A 167 7.84 -22.54 4.55
N ALA A 168 6.81 -23.00 5.25
CA ALA A 168 6.36 -22.47 6.52
C ALA A 168 7.44 -22.48 7.61
N GLY A 169 8.36 -23.44 7.57
CA GLY A 169 9.47 -23.59 8.54
C GLY A 169 10.78 -22.90 8.13
N LEU A 170 10.84 -22.20 7.00
CA LEU A 170 12.04 -21.51 6.56
C LEU A 170 12.32 -20.32 7.46
N LYS A 171 13.62 -20.11 7.81
CA LYS A 171 14.08 -18.87 8.45
C LYS A 171 13.87 -17.69 7.51
N ASP A 172 13.61 -16.52 8.08
CA ASP A 172 13.30 -15.32 7.31
C ASP A 172 14.36 -14.97 6.26
N GLU A 173 15.65 -15.08 6.58
CA GLU A 173 16.74 -14.84 5.62
C GLU A 173 16.68 -15.75 4.38
N LEU A 174 16.40 -17.04 4.57
CA LEU A 174 16.27 -18.00 3.48
C LEU A 174 14.98 -17.79 2.68
N PHE A 175 13.94 -17.35 3.36
CA PHE A 175 12.66 -17.06 2.72
C PHE A 175 12.74 -15.80 1.85
N GLU A 176 13.44 -14.75 2.30
CA GLU A 176 13.72 -13.57 1.49
C GLU A 176 14.58 -13.92 0.26
N ASP A 177 15.67 -14.70 0.42
CA ASP A 177 16.50 -15.17 -0.70
C ASP A 177 15.67 -16.01 -1.72
N LEU A 178 14.72 -16.80 -1.22
CA LEU A 178 13.78 -17.54 -2.08
C LEU A 178 12.88 -16.59 -2.89
N LEU A 179 12.31 -15.59 -2.24
CA LEU A 179 11.45 -14.60 -2.91
C LEU A 179 12.22 -13.80 -3.96
N ASP A 180 13.41 -13.32 -3.62
CA ASP A 180 14.25 -12.53 -4.52
C ASP A 180 14.68 -13.30 -5.78
N ARG A 181 14.80 -14.64 -5.67
CA ARG A 181 15.14 -15.52 -6.79
C ARG A 181 13.91 -16.11 -7.49
N SER A 182 12.72 -15.88 -6.95
CA SER A 182 11.48 -16.37 -7.56
C SER A 182 11.03 -15.46 -8.69
N GLN A 183 10.47 -16.05 -9.73
CA GLN A 183 9.85 -15.34 -10.83
C GLN A 183 8.42 -15.83 -11.00
N LEU A 184 7.48 -14.88 -11.04
CA LEU A 184 6.11 -15.20 -11.40
C LEU A 184 6.02 -15.37 -12.92
N ILE A 185 5.50 -16.52 -13.34
CA ILE A 185 5.27 -16.84 -14.75
C ILE A 185 3.77 -17.03 -14.95
N SER A 186 3.17 -16.20 -15.81
CA SER A 186 1.79 -16.39 -16.24
C SER A 186 1.75 -17.39 -17.39
N MET A 187 0.90 -18.38 -17.28
CA MET A 187 0.72 -19.41 -18.31
C MET A 187 -0.75 -19.53 -18.69
N GLU A 188 -1.02 -19.72 -19.96
CA GLU A 188 -2.37 -19.97 -20.45
C GLU A 188 -2.87 -21.35 -19.99
N SER A 189 -4.19 -21.47 -19.83
CA SER A 189 -4.82 -22.75 -19.50
C SER A 189 -4.48 -23.82 -20.56
N GLY A 190 -4.00 -24.99 -20.11
CA GLY A 190 -3.56 -26.08 -20.99
C GLY A 190 -2.08 -26.04 -21.38
N SER A 191 -1.33 -25.03 -20.95
CA SER A 191 0.12 -25.01 -21.15
C SER A 191 0.82 -26.11 -20.36
N VAL A 192 1.87 -26.72 -20.96
CA VAL A 192 2.69 -27.71 -20.28
C VAL A 192 3.77 -27.00 -19.47
N VAL A 193 3.74 -27.14 -18.14
CA VAL A 193 4.68 -26.47 -17.23
C VAL A 193 6.07 -27.11 -17.29
N PHE A 194 6.13 -28.43 -17.34
CA PHE A 194 7.37 -29.20 -17.54
C PHE A 194 7.05 -30.56 -18.17
N ARG A 195 8.06 -31.16 -18.75
CA ARG A 195 8.01 -32.55 -19.26
C ARG A 195 9.08 -33.37 -18.56
N GLU A 196 8.79 -34.63 -18.30
CA GLU A 196 9.79 -35.60 -17.84
C GLU A 196 10.83 -35.87 -18.92
#